data_e6ceb9d0e06390de5b6364f389f07134
#
_entry.id   e6ceb9d0e06390de5b6364f389f07134
#
_cell.length_a   1.000
_cell.length_b   1.000
_cell.length_c   1.000
_cell.angle_alpha   90.00
_cell.angle_beta   90.00
_cell.angle_gamma   90.00
#
_symmetry.space_group_name_H-M   'P 1'
#
loop_
_entity.id
_entity.type
_entity.pdbx_description
1 polymer ?
#
loop_
_entity_poly.entity_id
_entity_poly.type
_entity_poly.pdbx_seq_one_letter_code
_entity_poly.pdbx_strand_id
1 'polypeptide(L)'
;MNTLYERMKNEFFIMAGPNVIESEEHVMHMAREMKKIMDKYNVLFIFKTSFDKANRSSASSYRGLGIHEGLKILERVKEEVGLPIITDVHESWQVPLVENIVDVIQIPAFLCRQTDLLKTAAQSGKVIHVKKGQFCSAAVMHKCKEKLIEFGNPNVIICERGNMYGYQDMIVDPRNLIWLRSDTNLVSMDITHCLQQPAQVMTDGTVKAGGLRDMIPYMGKVALALGVNGIFLEVHDNPDQSKCDAPTQWPLDRLYWLLNWLGIKANK
;
A
#
# COMPACT_ATOMS: atom_id res chain seq x y z
N MET A 1 -22.06 14.21 -4.87
CA MET A 1 -21.49 13.07 -4.10
C MET A 1 -20.05 13.42 -3.77
N ASN A 2 -19.60 13.26 -2.53
CA ASN A 2 -18.19 13.44 -2.19
C ASN A 2 -17.36 12.37 -2.90
N THR A 3 -16.32 12.79 -3.63
CA THR A 3 -15.38 11.84 -4.27
C THR A 3 -14.64 11.03 -3.20
N LEU A 4 -14.05 9.89 -3.59
CA LEU A 4 -13.21 9.10 -2.67
C LEU A 4 -12.11 9.96 -2.03
N TYR A 5 -11.44 10.81 -2.82
CA TYR A 5 -10.37 11.67 -2.31
C TYR A 5 -10.88 12.69 -1.28
N GLU A 6 -12.07 13.28 -1.49
CA GLU A 6 -12.68 14.19 -0.49
C GLU A 6 -13.03 13.45 0.81
N ARG A 7 -13.46 12.18 0.72
CA ARG A 7 -13.64 11.35 1.90
C ARG A 7 -12.31 11.13 2.63
N MET A 8 -11.24 10.79 1.91
CA MET A 8 -9.90 10.57 2.48
C MET A 8 -9.29 11.79 3.16
N LYS A 9 -9.72 13.02 2.78
CA LYS A 9 -9.33 14.26 3.49
C LYS A 9 -9.97 14.37 4.88
N ASN A 10 -11.17 13.82 5.04
CA ASN A 10 -12.01 14.04 6.22
C ASN A 10 -12.12 12.79 7.12
N GLU A 11 -11.84 11.62 6.59
CA GLU A 11 -11.92 10.33 7.28
C GLU A 11 -10.53 9.70 7.35
N PHE A 12 -10.16 9.11 8.49
CA PHE A 12 -8.95 8.30 8.57
C PHE A 12 -9.11 7.07 7.68
N PHE A 13 -8.15 6.84 6.79
CA PHE A 13 -8.25 5.71 5.86
C PHE A 13 -7.23 4.61 6.15
N ILE A 14 -7.63 3.38 5.84
CA ILE A 14 -6.77 2.19 5.89
C ILE A 14 -6.79 1.53 4.52
N MET A 15 -5.63 1.48 3.88
CA MET A 15 -5.39 0.69 2.68
C MET A 15 -4.79 -0.64 3.11
N ALA A 16 -5.54 -1.74 3.02
CA ALA A 16 -5.03 -3.02 3.46
C ALA A 16 -5.57 -4.21 2.66
N GLY A 17 -4.80 -5.31 2.65
CA GLY A 17 -5.14 -6.55 1.98
C GLY A 17 -3.92 -7.44 1.77
N PRO A 18 -4.04 -8.57 1.09
CA PRO A 18 -2.93 -9.45 0.81
C PRO A 18 -1.95 -8.78 -0.16
N ASN A 19 -0.67 -9.03 0.05
CA ASN A 19 0.42 -8.42 -0.74
C ASN A 19 0.20 -8.62 -2.24
N VAL A 20 -0.15 -9.84 -2.66
CA VAL A 20 -0.31 -10.26 -4.06
C VAL A 20 -1.51 -11.18 -4.20
N ILE A 21 -2.13 -11.17 -5.36
CA ILE A 21 -3.19 -12.13 -5.70
C ILE A 21 -2.57 -13.54 -5.83
N GLU A 22 -2.92 -14.43 -4.91
CA GLU A 22 -2.49 -15.83 -4.91
C GLU A 22 -3.48 -16.74 -5.61
N SER A 23 -4.77 -16.51 -5.37
CA SER A 23 -5.89 -17.12 -6.07
C SER A 23 -7.13 -16.21 -5.91
N GLU A 24 -8.13 -16.42 -6.76
CA GLU A 24 -9.41 -15.72 -6.64
C GLU A 24 -10.11 -16.02 -5.32
N GLU A 25 -10.17 -17.31 -4.95
CA GLU A 25 -10.79 -17.75 -3.70
C GLU A 25 -10.18 -17.05 -2.49
N HIS A 26 -8.85 -17.01 -2.41
CA HIS A 26 -8.12 -16.35 -1.33
C HIS A 26 -8.41 -14.85 -1.28
N VAL A 27 -8.37 -14.15 -2.41
CA VAL A 27 -8.64 -12.70 -2.45
C VAL A 27 -10.07 -12.39 -2.01
N MET A 28 -11.06 -13.15 -2.50
CA MET A 28 -12.47 -12.98 -2.13
C MET A 28 -12.71 -13.27 -0.65
N HIS A 29 -12.07 -14.30 -0.10
CA HIS A 29 -12.08 -14.60 1.33
C HIS A 29 -11.52 -13.43 2.14
N MET A 30 -10.30 -12.98 1.81
CA MET A 30 -9.65 -11.86 2.49
C MET A 30 -10.47 -10.58 2.44
N ALA A 31 -11.03 -10.24 1.28
CA ALA A 31 -11.84 -9.04 1.12
C ALA A 31 -13.09 -9.08 2.02
N ARG A 32 -13.80 -10.21 2.07
CA ARG A 32 -15.00 -10.38 2.90
C ARG A 32 -14.69 -10.34 4.40
N GLU A 33 -13.66 -11.07 4.83
CA GLU A 33 -13.29 -11.11 6.26
C GLU A 33 -12.76 -9.76 6.74
N MET A 34 -11.90 -9.11 5.96
CA MET A 34 -11.41 -7.78 6.29
C MET A 34 -12.53 -6.75 6.33
N LYS A 35 -13.49 -6.79 5.38
CA LYS A 35 -14.65 -5.93 5.42
C LYS A 35 -15.44 -6.10 6.71
N LYS A 36 -15.75 -7.34 7.12
CA LYS A 36 -16.46 -7.62 8.38
C LYS A 36 -15.77 -7.04 9.61
N ILE A 37 -14.42 -7.02 9.61
CA ILE A 37 -13.65 -6.41 10.70
C ILE A 37 -13.70 -4.88 10.60
N MET A 38 -13.40 -4.32 9.42
CA MET A 38 -13.30 -2.88 9.22
C MET A 38 -14.64 -2.15 9.37
N ASP A 39 -15.75 -2.77 9.00
CA ASP A 39 -17.11 -2.21 9.18
C ASP A 39 -17.46 -1.94 10.66
N LYS A 40 -16.69 -2.52 11.62
CA LYS A 40 -16.84 -2.24 13.05
C LYS A 40 -16.13 -0.97 13.51
N TYR A 41 -15.37 -0.32 12.65
CA TYR A 41 -14.56 0.84 12.98
C TYR A 41 -14.93 2.05 12.12
N ASN A 42 -14.72 3.23 12.70
CA ASN A 42 -14.93 4.50 11.99
C ASN A 42 -13.68 4.81 11.11
N VAL A 43 -13.53 4.05 10.04
CA VAL A 43 -12.43 4.19 9.07
C VAL A 43 -12.93 4.04 7.65
N LEU A 44 -12.29 4.73 6.73
CA LEU A 44 -12.48 4.49 5.31
C LEU A 44 -11.55 3.35 4.87
N PHE A 45 -12.12 2.18 4.65
CA PHE A 45 -11.36 1.00 4.23
C PHE A 45 -11.26 0.92 2.71
N ILE A 46 -10.04 0.70 2.20
CA ILE A 46 -9.73 0.52 0.78
C ILE A 46 -8.95 -0.79 0.65
N PHE A 47 -9.50 -1.73 -0.11
CA PHE A 47 -8.90 -3.06 -0.26
C PHE A 47 -7.72 -3.02 -1.22
N LYS A 48 -6.56 -3.52 -0.77
CA LYS A 48 -5.31 -3.52 -1.54
C LYS A 48 -4.85 -4.92 -1.85
N THR A 49 -4.59 -5.17 -3.13
CA THR A 49 -3.75 -6.31 -3.55
C THR A 49 -3.11 -6.01 -4.91
N SER A 50 -2.05 -6.73 -5.26
CA SER A 50 -1.32 -6.55 -6.52
C SER A 50 -1.57 -7.72 -7.47
N PHE A 51 -1.79 -7.42 -8.74
CA PHE A 51 -1.89 -8.44 -9.79
C PHE A 51 -0.52 -8.99 -10.21
N ASP A 52 0.55 -8.23 -9.97
CA ASP A 52 1.94 -8.59 -10.26
C ASP A 52 2.90 -7.97 -9.23
N LYS A 53 3.99 -8.64 -8.96
CA LYS A 53 5.15 -8.17 -8.21
C LYS A 53 6.37 -8.10 -9.13
N ALA A 54 6.49 -7.00 -9.87
CA ALA A 54 7.48 -6.84 -10.94
C ALA A 54 8.94 -6.71 -10.45
N ASN A 55 9.16 -6.42 -9.17
CA ASN A 55 10.48 -6.12 -8.59
C ASN A 55 11.03 -7.22 -7.66
N ARG A 56 10.62 -8.48 -7.86
CA ARG A 56 11.14 -9.59 -7.05
C ARG A 56 12.64 -9.78 -7.24
N SER A 57 13.34 -10.14 -6.16
CA SER A 57 14.80 -10.35 -6.18
C SER A 57 15.24 -11.55 -7.03
N SER A 58 14.42 -12.59 -7.14
CA SER A 58 14.68 -13.74 -8.00
C SER A 58 13.68 -13.82 -9.15
N ALA A 59 14.17 -14.15 -10.34
CA ALA A 59 13.34 -14.36 -11.52
C ALA A 59 12.33 -15.53 -11.36
N SER A 60 12.63 -16.52 -10.50
CA SER A 60 11.76 -17.65 -10.20
C SER A 60 10.74 -17.36 -9.10
N SER A 61 10.77 -16.18 -8.45
CA SER A 61 9.82 -15.84 -7.40
C SER A 61 8.41 -15.71 -7.94
N TYR A 62 7.42 -16.06 -7.11
CA TYR A 62 6.01 -15.85 -7.45
C TYR A 62 5.73 -14.37 -7.68
N ARG A 63 5.07 -14.05 -8.78
CA ARG A 63 4.77 -12.67 -9.20
C ARG A 63 3.29 -12.31 -9.12
N GLY A 64 2.40 -13.26 -9.02
CA GLY A 64 0.95 -13.05 -9.12
C GLY A 64 0.35 -13.74 -10.34
N LEU A 65 -0.93 -13.45 -10.62
CA LEU A 65 -1.67 -14.03 -11.75
C LEU A 65 -1.60 -13.20 -13.04
N GLY A 66 -0.89 -12.05 -12.99
CA GLY A 66 -0.80 -11.12 -14.09
C GLY A 66 -2.02 -10.19 -14.20
N ILE A 67 -1.90 -9.19 -15.09
CA ILE A 67 -2.85 -8.06 -15.12
C ILE A 67 -4.26 -8.50 -15.52
N HIS A 68 -4.41 -9.33 -16.53
CA HIS A 68 -5.74 -9.67 -17.08
C HIS A 68 -6.58 -10.47 -16.09
N GLU A 69 -6.00 -11.50 -15.48
CA GLU A 69 -6.70 -12.30 -14.49
C GLU A 69 -6.87 -11.56 -13.17
N GLY A 70 -5.81 -10.85 -12.75
CA GLY A 70 -5.87 -10.04 -11.55
C GLY A 70 -6.95 -8.96 -11.58
N LEU A 71 -7.15 -8.30 -12.72
CA LEU A 71 -8.19 -7.27 -12.86
C LEU A 71 -9.60 -7.85 -12.79
N LYS A 72 -9.87 -9.02 -13.36
CA LYS A 72 -11.17 -9.70 -13.21
C LYS A 72 -11.48 -10.00 -11.75
N ILE A 73 -10.48 -10.46 -10.99
CA ILE A 73 -10.63 -10.74 -9.57
C ILE A 73 -10.92 -9.45 -8.78
N LEU A 74 -10.20 -8.36 -9.08
CA LEU A 74 -10.41 -7.07 -8.43
C LEU A 74 -11.80 -6.48 -8.74
N GLU A 75 -12.27 -6.63 -9.98
CA GLU A 75 -13.62 -6.23 -10.38
C GLU A 75 -14.68 -7.00 -9.58
N ARG A 76 -14.53 -8.31 -9.42
CA ARG A 76 -15.42 -9.11 -8.58
C ARG A 76 -15.40 -8.68 -7.10
N VAL A 77 -14.24 -8.35 -6.55
CA VAL A 77 -14.19 -7.80 -5.18
C VAL A 77 -15.00 -6.50 -5.10
N LYS A 78 -14.86 -5.62 -6.09
CA LYS A 78 -15.59 -4.36 -6.13
C LYS A 78 -17.10 -4.57 -6.22
N GLU A 79 -17.55 -5.45 -7.10
CA GLU A 79 -18.97 -5.73 -7.35
C GLU A 79 -19.65 -6.53 -6.22
N GLU A 80 -19.00 -7.62 -5.76
CA GLU A 80 -19.61 -8.55 -4.81
C GLU A 80 -19.39 -8.13 -3.35
N VAL A 81 -18.27 -7.51 -3.02
CA VAL A 81 -17.93 -7.08 -1.64
C VAL A 81 -18.21 -5.60 -1.41
N GLY A 82 -18.22 -4.79 -2.48
CA GLY A 82 -18.56 -3.38 -2.41
C GLY A 82 -17.45 -2.53 -1.78
N LEU A 83 -16.18 -2.89 -1.99
CA LEU A 83 -15.02 -2.16 -1.47
C LEU A 83 -14.39 -1.28 -2.55
N PRO A 84 -13.93 -0.06 -2.20
CA PRO A 84 -12.98 0.65 -3.05
C PRO A 84 -11.67 -0.12 -3.16
N ILE A 85 -11.06 -0.08 -4.33
CA ILE A 85 -9.89 -0.90 -4.70
C ILE A 85 -8.67 -0.04 -4.95
N ILE A 86 -7.52 -0.50 -4.45
CA ILE A 86 -6.20 0.00 -4.83
C ILE A 86 -5.34 -1.14 -5.35
N THR A 87 -4.65 -0.93 -6.48
CA THR A 87 -3.61 -1.82 -6.99
C THR A 87 -2.42 -1.01 -7.52
N ASP A 88 -1.26 -1.63 -7.61
CA ASP A 88 -0.06 -0.99 -8.15
C ASP A 88 0.13 -1.28 -9.63
N VAL A 89 0.71 -0.29 -10.34
CA VAL A 89 1.09 -0.37 -11.75
C VAL A 89 2.61 -0.20 -11.90
N HIS A 90 3.20 -0.90 -12.88
CA HIS A 90 4.65 -0.93 -13.06
C HIS A 90 5.08 -0.32 -14.40
N GLU A 91 4.17 -0.28 -15.37
CA GLU A 91 4.36 0.21 -16.72
C GLU A 91 3.22 1.15 -17.13
N SER A 92 3.52 2.16 -17.95
CA SER A 92 2.51 3.15 -18.36
C SER A 92 1.33 2.52 -19.08
N TRP A 93 1.54 1.47 -19.89
CA TRP A 93 0.49 0.78 -20.65
C TRP A 93 -0.53 0.04 -19.74
N GLN A 94 -0.18 -0.23 -18.49
CA GLN A 94 -1.10 -0.88 -17.53
C GLN A 94 -2.18 0.07 -17.02
N VAL A 95 -1.89 1.37 -16.96
CA VAL A 95 -2.82 2.38 -16.40
C VAL A 95 -4.18 2.38 -17.08
N PRO A 96 -4.30 2.44 -18.43
CA PRO A 96 -5.60 2.40 -19.10
C PRO A 96 -6.41 1.11 -18.84
N LEU A 97 -5.74 0.02 -18.46
CA LEU A 97 -6.42 -1.23 -18.11
C LEU A 97 -6.99 -1.20 -16.68
N VAL A 98 -6.24 -0.63 -15.74
CA VAL A 98 -6.63 -0.62 -14.32
C VAL A 98 -7.61 0.49 -13.98
N GLU A 99 -7.58 1.63 -14.68
CA GLU A 99 -8.35 2.84 -14.34
C GLU A 99 -9.87 2.62 -14.34
N ASN A 100 -10.39 1.68 -15.13
CA ASN A 100 -11.81 1.39 -15.18
C ASN A 100 -12.30 0.58 -13.95
N ILE A 101 -11.40 -0.11 -13.26
CA ILE A 101 -11.72 -1.03 -12.17
C ILE A 101 -11.38 -0.42 -10.82
N VAL A 102 -10.17 0.14 -10.66
CA VAL A 102 -9.68 0.61 -9.37
C VAL A 102 -10.09 2.04 -9.06
N ASP A 103 -10.07 2.39 -7.80
CA ASP A 103 -10.37 3.74 -7.28
C ASP A 103 -9.09 4.51 -6.96
N VAL A 104 -8.02 3.79 -6.64
CA VAL A 104 -6.69 4.32 -6.34
C VAL A 104 -5.65 3.56 -7.15
N ILE A 105 -4.76 4.29 -7.82
CA ILE A 105 -3.60 3.72 -8.52
C ILE A 105 -2.36 3.94 -7.66
N GLN A 106 -1.66 2.86 -7.31
CA GLN A 106 -0.40 2.95 -6.57
C GLN A 106 0.80 2.95 -7.51
N ILE A 107 1.72 3.88 -7.26
CA ILE A 107 3.05 3.92 -7.87
C ILE A 107 4.05 3.29 -6.88
N PRO A 108 4.71 2.19 -7.25
CA PRO A 108 5.72 1.54 -6.41
C PRO A 108 6.90 2.44 -6.08
N ALA A 109 7.55 2.17 -4.94
CA ALA A 109 8.64 3.01 -4.43
C ALA A 109 9.82 3.15 -5.40
N PHE A 110 10.23 2.07 -6.08
CA PHE A 110 11.32 2.13 -7.06
C PHE A 110 10.98 2.96 -8.30
N LEU A 111 9.69 3.13 -8.61
CA LEU A 111 9.20 3.79 -9.81
C LEU A 111 8.67 5.22 -9.53
N CYS A 112 8.78 5.70 -8.30
CA CYS A 112 8.16 6.97 -7.87
C CYS A 112 8.65 8.21 -8.65
N ARG A 113 9.78 8.12 -9.35
CA ARG A 113 10.36 9.21 -10.15
C ARG A 113 10.14 9.07 -11.66
N GLN A 114 9.57 7.96 -12.14
CA GLN A 114 9.38 7.68 -13.57
C GLN A 114 8.32 8.61 -14.18
N THR A 115 8.77 9.60 -14.96
CA THR A 115 7.94 10.70 -15.45
C THR A 115 6.76 10.21 -16.30
N ASP A 116 7.01 9.27 -17.23
CA ASP A 116 5.95 8.77 -18.13
C ASP A 116 4.90 7.96 -17.36
N LEU A 117 5.31 7.16 -16.36
CA LEU A 117 4.39 6.43 -15.50
C LEU A 117 3.52 7.39 -14.67
N LEU A 118 4.15 8.41 -14.05
CA LEU A 118 3.43 9.45 -13.30
C LEU A 118 2.46 10.22 -14.20
N LYS A 119 2.89 10.58 -15.40
CA LYS A 119 2.04 11.27 -16.39
C LYS A 119 0.80 10.46 -16.73
N THR A 120 0.99 9.20 -17.13
CA THR A 120 -0.14 8.34 -17.50
C THR A 120 -1.06 8.09 -16.30
N ALA A 121 -0.50 7.85 -15.11
CA ALA A 121 -1.29 7.69 -13.90
C ALA A 121 -2.12 8.96 -13.58
N ALA A 122 -1.53 10.15 -13.70
CA ALA A 122 -2.25 11.41 -13.50
C ALA A 122 -3.44 11.54 -14.47
N GLN A 123 -3.24 11.20 -15.74
CA GLN A 123 -4.26 11.32 -16.78
C GLN A 123 -5.47 10.40 -16.57
N SER A 124 -5.36 9.35 -15.74
CA SER A 124 -6.50 8.50 -15.36
C SER A 124 -7.56 9.22 -14.52
N GLY A 125 -7.22 10.34 -13.88
CA GLY A 125 -8.10 11.07 -12.95
C GLY A 125 -8.39 10.33 -11.64
N LYS A 126 -7.80 9.16 -11.40
CA LYS A 126 -7.92 8.40 -10.15
C LYS A 126 -7.10 9.01 -9.02
N VAL A 127 -7.34 8.61 -7.80
CA VAL A 127 -6.45 8.96 -6.68
C VAL A 127 -5.10 8.28 -6.90
N ILE A 128 -4.00 9.02 -6.79
CA ILE A 128 -2.65 8.49 -6.99
C ILE A 128 -1.94 8.36 -5.66
N HIS A 129 -1.63 7.13 -5.28
CA HIS A 129 -0.88 6.78 -4.08
C HIS A 129 0.57 6.50 -4.45
N VAL A 130 1.48 7.41 -4.10
CA VAL A 130 2.91 7.28 -4.44
C VAL A 130 3.69 6.80 -3.24
N LYS A 131 4.26 5.59 -3.33
CA LYS A 131 5.19 5.07 -2.32
C LYS A 131 6.51 5.83 -2.43
N LYS A 132 6.97 6.40 -1.30
CA LYS A 132 8.27 7.07 -1.25
C LYS A 132 9.39 6.09 -1.58
N GLY A 133 10.26 6.44 -2.52
CA GLY A 133 11.47 5.66 -2.77
C GLY A 133 12.36 5.60 -1.52
N GLN A 134 12.94 4.43 -1.26
CA GLN A 134 13.84 4.21 -0.11
C GLN A 134 15.09 5.10 -0.15
N PHE A 135 15.37 5.67 -1.31
CA PHE A 135 16.50 6.56 -1.63
C PHE A 135 16.06 8.03 -1.75
N CYS A 136 14.78 8.35 -1.51
CA CYS A 136 14.23 9.69 -1.69
C CYS A 136 14.09 10.43 -0.37
N SER A 137 14.43 11.73 -0.39
CA SER A 137 14.03 12.68 0.64
C SER A 137 12.57 13.16 0.43
N ALA A 138 11.99 13.81 1.44
CA ALA A 138 10.69 14.44 1.31
C ALA A 138 10.64 15.48 0.17
N ALA A 139 11.72 16.27 -0.01
CA ALA A 139 11.82 17.25 -1.09
C ALA A 139 11.71 16.60 -2.48
N VAL A 140 12.34 15.44 -2.69
CA VAL A 140 12.22 14.68 -3.94
C VAL A 140 10.78 14.20 -4.16
N MET A 141 10.10 13.77 -3.11
CA MET A 141 8.70 13.33 -3.21
C MET A 141 7.75 14.47 -3.53
N HIS A 142 8.03 15.68 -3.04
CA HIS A 142 7.29 16.87 -3.47
C HIS A 142 7.45 17.13 -4.98
N LYS A 143 8.62 16.91 -5.55
CA LYS A 143 8.80 17.01 -7.02
C LYS A 143 8.04 15.93 -7.79
N CYS A 144 7.92 14.72 -7.23
CA CYS A 144 7.05 13.69 -7.82
C CYS A 144 5.57 14.12 -7.79
N LYS A 145 5.10 14.70 -6.67
CA LYS A 145 3.76 15.25 -6.54
C LYS A 145 3.51 16.40 -7.53
N GLU A 146 4.45 17.35 -7.63
CA GLU A 146 4.35 18.48 -8.55
C GLU A 146 4.11 18.00 -9.99
N LYS A 147 4.86 16.97 -10.44
CA LYS A 147 4.62 16.36 -11.76
C LYS A 147 3.18 15.87 -11.93
N LEU A 148 2.62 15.17 -10.93
CA LEU A 148 1.23 14.70 -11.00
C LEU A 148 0.24 15.85 -11.13
N ILE A 149 0.45 16.95 -10.39
CA ILE A 149 -0.38 18.16 -10.45
C ILE A 149 -0.23 18.83 -11.80
N GLU A 150 0.98 18.99 -12.32
CA GLU A 150 1.26 19.58 -13.64
C GLU A 150 0.63 18.77 -14.78
N PHE A 151 0.53 17.44 -14.61
CA PHE A 151 -0.17 16.55 -15.54
C PHE A 151 -1.70 16.50 -15.32
N GLY A 152 -2.24 17.37 -14.45
CA GLY A 152 -3.67 17.61 -14.27
C GLY A 152 -4.34 16.84 -13.12
N ASN A 153 -3.59 16.15 -12.25
CA ASN A 153 -4.18 15.40 -11.13
C ASN A 153 -3.72 15.88 -9.76
N PRO A 154 -4.57 16.59 -9.00
CA PRO A 154 -4.26 17.05 -7.64
C PRO A 154 -4.55 15.98 -6.55
N ASN A 155 -5.18 14.85 -6.89
CA ASN A 155 -5.61 13.85 -5.92
C ASN A 155 -4.46 12.91 -5.54
N VAL A 156 -3.48 13.43 -4.81
CA VAL A 156 -2.21 12.74 -4.52
C VAL A 156 -2.09 12.39 -3.04
N ILE A 157 -1.65 11.17 -2.78
CA ILE A 157 -1.25 10.67 -1.46
C ILE A 157 0.23 10.28 -1.54
N ILE A 158 1.06 10.80 -0.65
CA ILE A 158 2.46 10.39 -0.52
C ILE A 158 2.57 9.45 0.67
N CYS A 159 3.19 8.29 0.44
CA CYS A 159 3.31 7.24 1.45
C CYS A 159 4.76 7.09 1.91
N GLU A 160 5.01 7.36 3.19
CA GLU A 160 6.28 7.03 3.84
C GLU A 160 6.40 5.51 4.00
N ARG A 161 7.59 4.97 3.74
CA ARG A 161 7.85 3.54 3.88
C ARG A 161 9.31 3.20 4.26
N GLY A 162 10.04 4.18 4.81
CA GLY A 162 11.42 4.04 5.24
C GLY A 162 12.45 4.35 4.16
N ASN A 163 13.70 4.44 4.61
CA ASN A 163 14.90 4.62 3.82
C ASN A 163 15.84 3.44 4.02
N MET A 164 16.57 3.08 2.97
CA MET A 164 17.62 2.08 2.98
C MET A 164 18.97 2.77 2.76
N TYR A 165 19.92 2.51 3.65
CA TYR A 165 21.24 3.15 3.64
C TYR A 165 22.34 2.21 3.12
N GLY A 166 21.97 1.23 2.28
CA GLY A 166 22.89 0.19 1.80
C GLY A 166 23.07 -0.99 2.76
N TYR A 167 22.45 -0.93 3.94
CA TYR A 167 22.37 -2.04 4.87
C TYR A 167 21.06 -2.81 4.65
N GLN A 168 21.03 -4.05 5.02
CA GLN A 168 19.87 -4.94 4.79
C GLN A 168 18.74 -4.68 5.82
N ASP A 169 18.35 -3.42 5.96
CA ASP A 169 17.30 -2.97 6.87
C ASP A 169 16.67 -1.67 6.37
N MET A 170 15.49 -1.35 6.90
CA MET A 170 14.74 -0.13 6.60
C MET A 170 14.62 0.73 7.84
N ILE A 171 14.86 2.02 7.70
CA ILE A 171 14.75 2.99 8.80
C ILE A 171 13.72 4.05 8.44
N VAL A 172 12.74 4.27 9.30
CA VAL A 172 11.81 5.39 9.22
C VAL A 172 12.36 6.55 10.04
N ASP A 173 12.57 7.68 9.38
CA ASP A 173 12.75 8.95 10.07
C ASP A 173 11.36 9.59 10.28
N PRO A 174 10.87 9.72 11.51
CA PRO A 174 9.54 10.28 11.78
C PRO A 174 9.36 11.71 11.26
N ARG A 175 10.45 12.48 11.11
CA ARG A 175 10.43 13.83 10.54
C ARG A 175 9.92 13.84 9.10
N ASN A 176 10.13 12.76 8.35
CA ASN A 176 9.59 12.65 6.99
C ASN A 176 8.06 12.77 6.96
N LEU A 177 7.36 12.23 7.96
CA LEU A 177 5.90 12.34 8.05
C LEU A 177 5.43 13.80 8.19
N ILE A 178 6.26 14.67 8.76
CA ILE A 178 5.99 16.10 8.84
C ILE A 178 6.40 16.79 7.54
N TRP A 179 7.61 16.52 7.03
CA TRP A 179 8.13 17.16 5.81
C TRP A 179 7.35 16.79 4.55
N LEU A 180 6.72 15.61 4.50
CA LEU A 180 5.88 15.20 3.36
C LEU A 180 4.52 15.91 3.31
N ARG A 181 4.10 16.58 4.38
CA ARG A 181 2.81 17.30 4.42
C ARG A 181 2.85 18.56 3.58
N SER A 182 1.74 18.82 2.93
CA SER A 182 1.43 20.10 2.31
C SER A 182 -0.09 20.22 2.18
N ASP A 183 -0.56 21.41 1.87
CA ASP A 183 -1.99 21.69 1.66
C ASP A 183 -2.55 21.00 0.40
N THR A 184 -1.66 20.46 -0.43
CA THR A 184 -2.03 19.89 -1.74
C THR A 184 -1.89 18.37 -1.82
N ASN A 185 -1.58 17.68 -0.72
CA ASN A 185 -1.54 16.23 -0.70
C ASN A 185 -1.92 15.63 0.67
N LEU A 186 -2.33 14.37 0.65
CA LEU A 186 -2.47 13.56 1.84
C LEU A 186 -1.17 12.78 2.11
N VAL A 187 -0.95 12.42 3.37
CA VAL A 187 0.19 11.59 3.79
C VAL A 187 -0.32 10.31 4.42
N SER A 188 0.20 9.18 3.96
CA SER A 188 0.02 7.88 4.59
C SER A 188 1.36 7.30 5.04
N MET A 189 1.31 6.34 5.94
CA MET A 189 2.49 5.55 6.31
C MET A 189 2.24 4.08 6.05
N ASP A 190 3.18 3.45 5.38
CA ASP A 190 3.25 2.00 5.20
C ASP A 190 3.92 1.38 6.42
N ILE A 191 3.10 0.80 7.28
CA ILE A 191 3.57 0.17 8.53
C ILE A 191 4.03 -1.28 8.35
N THR A 192 3.95 -1.79 7.11
CA THR A 192 4.43 -3.12 6.72
C THR A 192 5.83 -3.05 6.11
N HIS A 193 5.94 -2.36 4.97
CA HIS A 193 7.19 -2.35 4.20
C HIS A 193 8.29 -1.49 4.83
N CYS A 194 7.96 -0.61 5.76
CA CYS A 194 8.97 0.10 6.55
C CYS A 194 9.75 -0.81 7.51
N LEU A 195 9.31 -2.06 7.65
CA LEU A 195 9.88 -3.09 8.52
C LEU A 195 10.50 -4.25 7.72
N GLN A 196 10.59 -4.12 6.41
CA GLN A 196 11.29 -5.10 5.57
C GLN A 196 12.79 -5.11 5.87
N GLN A 197 13.37 -6.30 5.84
CA GLN A 197 14.80 -6.52 5.85
C GLN A 197 15.20 -7.19 4.53
N PRO A 198 15.49 -6.41 3.49
CA PRO A 198 15.75 -6.94 2.15
C PRO A 198 17.02 -7.79 2.12
N ALA A 199 17.01 -8.83 1.30
CA ALA A 199 18.20 -9.60 0.94
C ALA A 199 19.00 -10.16 2.14
N GLN A 200 18.32 -10.70 3.15
CA GLN A 200 18.99 -11.39 4.26
C GLN A 200 19.68 -12.66 3.76
N VAL A 201 20.97 -12.79 4.06
CA VAL A 201 21.75 -14.00 3.74
C VAL A 201 21.51 -15.04 4.84
N MET A 202 20.92 -16.16 4.46
CA MET A 202 20.64 -17.27 5.37
C MET A 202 21.90 -18.12 5.58
N THR A 203 21.88 -18.98 6.62
CA THR A 203 23.00 -19.87 6.96
C THR A 203 23.35 -20.87 5.85
N ASP A 204 22.40 -21.21 4.98
CA ASP A 204 22.58 -22.06 3.82
C ASP A 204 23.08 -21.31 2.56
N GLY A 205 23.38 -19.99 2.70
CA GLY A 205 23.82 -19.14 1.61
C GLY A 205 22.69 -18.63 0.71
N THR A 206 21.44 -19.02 0.94
CA THR A 206 20.31 -18.46 0.20
C THR A 206 20.01 -17.03 0.64
N VAL A 207 19.43 -16.24 -0.28
CA VAL A 207 19.03 -14.86 0.00
C VAL A 207 17.51 -14.79 0.06
N LYS A 208 16.96 -14.34 1.20
CA LYS A 208 15.52 -14.21 1.41
C LYS A 208 15.17 -12.81 1.96
N ALA A 209 13.97 -12.36 1.70
CA ALA A 209 13.43 -11.20 2.40
C ALA A 209 13.16 -11.56 3.86
N GLY A 210 13.65 -10.75 4.78
CA GLY A 210 13.30 -10.76 6.19
C GLY A 210 12.33 -9.64 6.53
N GLY A 211 11.96 -9.54 7.80
CA GLY A 211 11.10 -8.47 8.29
C GLY A 211 10.81 -8.57 9.77
N LEU A 212 10.37 -7.45 10.33
CA LEU A 212 10.11 -7.25 11.76
C LEU A 212 8.59 -7.11 12.02
N ARG A 213 7.80 -8.14 11.69
CA ARG A 213 6.32 -8.15 11.83
C ARG A 213 5.84 -7.64 13.19
N ASP A 214 6.50 -8.05 14.26
CA ASP A 214 6.11 -7.69 15.62
C ASP A 214 6.26 -6.20 15.93
N MET A 215 6.96 -5.44 15.10
CA MET A 215 7.12 -4.00 15.21
C MET A 215 5.98 -3.20 14.54
N ILE A 216 5.11 -3.86 13.76
CA ILE A 216 3.97 -3.21 13.08
C ILE A 216 3.11 -2.36 14.02
N PRO A 217 2.69 -2.85 15.21
CA PRO A 217 1.87 -2.06 16.13
C PRO A 217 2.57 -0.76 16.57
N TYR A 218 3.85 -0.81 16.82
CA TYR A 218 4.64 0.35 17.27
C TYR A 218 4.79 1.38 16.15
N MET A 219 5.05 0.94 14.91
CA MET A 219 5.12 1.84 13.75
C MET A 219 3.76 2.46 13.43
N GLY A 220 2.68 1.70 13.64
CA GLY A 220 1.32 2.25 13.58
C GLY A 220 1.08 3.35 14.60
N LYS A 221 1.55 3.21 15.84
CA LYS A 221 1.49 4.27 16.86
C LYS A 221 2.28 5.51 16.46
N VAL A 222 3.47 5.35 15.87
CA VAL A 222 4.26 6.48 15.35
C VAL A 222 3.47 7.23 14.28
N ALA A 223 2.88 6.52 13.31
CA ALA A 223 2.07 7.10 12.26
C ALA A 223 0.90 7.93 12.83
N LEU A 224 0.13 7.35 13.75
CA LEU A 224 -1.02 8.02 14.37
C LEU A 224 -0.62 9.20 15.25
N ALA A 225 0.44 9.08 16.05
CA ALA A 225 0.94 10.15 16.91
C ALA A 225 1.36 11.38 16.09
N LEU A 226 1.88 11.16 14.89
CA LEU A 226 2.24 12.23 13.97
C LEU A 226 1.08 12.67 13.05
N GLY A 227 -0.10 12.08 13.21
CA GLY A 227 -1.33 12.52 12.55
C GLY A 227 -1.32 12.33 11.04
N VAL A 228 -0.90 11.18 10.53
CA VAL A 228 -1.07 10.83 9.11
C VAL A 228 -2.55 10.72 8.75
N ASN A 229 -2.89 10.94 7.48
CA ASN A 229 -4.27 10.82 7.00
C ASN A 229 -4.73 9.36 6.91
N GLY A 230 -3.78 8.42 6.78
CA GLY A 230 -4.09 7.00 6.72
C GLY A 230 -2.85 6.11 6.86
N ILE A 231 -3.09 4.82 6.97
CA ILE A 231 -2.05 3.79 7.00
C ILE A 231 -2.21 2.82 5.83
N PHE A 232 -1.08 2.25 5.43
CA PHE A 232 -1.02 1.11 4.52
C PHE A 232 -0.53 -0.11 5.31
N LEU A 233 -1.21 -1.25 5.15
CA LEU A 233 -0.93 -2.48 5.88
C LEU A 233 -1.15 -3.70 4.99
N GLU A 234 -0.22 -4.62 4.94
CA GLU A 234 -0.45 -5.92 4.32
C GLU A 234 -0.93 -6.94 5.35
N VAL A 235 -1.97 -7.67 4.99
CA VAL A 235 -2.67 -8.63 5.86
C VAL A 235 -2.85 -9.94 5.12
N HIS A 236 -2.61 -11.05 5.80
CA HIS A 236 -2.79 -12.39 5.24
C HIS A 236 -3.43 -13.31 6.29
N ASP A 237 -4.27 -14.25 5.87
CA ASP A 237 -4.90 -15.23 6.77
C ASP A 237 -3.88 -16.22 7.35
N ASN A 238 -2.84 -16.55 6.58
CA ASN A 238 -1.69 -17.36 7.02
C ASN A 238 -0.38 -16.74 6.51
N PRO A 239 0.17 -15.71 7.18
CA PRO A 239 1.34 -14.96 6.70
C PRO A 239 2.56 -15.81 6.38
N ASP A 240 2.79 -16.88 7.15
CA ASP A 240 3.99 -17.72 6.99
C ASP A 240 3.94 -18.59 5.73
N GLN A 241 2.77 -18.75 5.12
CA GLN A 241 2.54 -19.44 3.84
C GLN A 241 2.39 -18.46 2.66
N SER A 242 2.42 -17.15 2.93
CA SER A 242 2.30 -16.15 1.87
C SER A 242 3.40 -16.29 0.82
N LYS A 243 3.02 -16.17 -0.45
CA LYS A 243 3.94 -16.27 -1.59
C LYS A 243 4.83 -15.04 -1.77
N CYS A 244 4.55 -13.95 -1.04
CA CYS A 244 5.33 -12.72 -1.09
C CYS A 244 5.39 -12.05 0.29
N ASP A 245 6.57 -11.57 0.68
CA ASP A 245 6.84 -10.78 1.89
C ASP A 245 6.27 -11.36 3.20
N ALA A 246 6.27 -12.69 3.30
CA ALA A 246 5.77 -13.44 4.46
C ALA A 246 6.21 -12.86 5.82
N PRO A 247 7.48 -12.45 6.04
CA PRO A 247 7.94 -11.95 7.34
C PRO A 247 7.32 -10.63 7.79
N THR A 248 6.66 -9.87 6.91
CA THR A 248 6.10 -8.55 7.24
C THR A 248 4.58 -8.48 7.16
N GLN A 249 3.89 -9.47 6.60
CA GLN A 249 2.43 -9.45 6.56
C GLN A 249 1.81 -9.66 7.94
N TRP A 250 0.77 -8.90 8.25
CA TRP A 250 0.05 -9.00 9.52
C TRP A 250 -0.98 -10.14 9.47
N PRO A 251 -1.12 -10.97 10.54
CA PRO A 251 -2.14 -12.02 10.59
C PRO A 251 -3.55 -11.44 10.62
N LEU A 252 -4.44 -11.98 9.79
CA LEU A 252 -5.85 -11.54 9.71
C LEU A 252 -6.58 -11.71 11.05
N ASP A 253 -6.37 -12.82 11.74
CA ASP A 253 -6.97 -13.12 13.05
C ASP A 253 -6.55 -12.13 14.15
N ARG A 254 -5.41 -11.44 13.97
CA ARG A 254 -4.92 -10.40 14.87
C ARG A 254 -5.26 -8.97 14.41
N LEU A 255 -5.96 -8.79 13.28
CA LEU A 255 -6.28 -7.47 12.75
C LEU A 255 -7.19 -6.67 13.70
N TYR A 256 -8.20 -7.32 14.28
CA TYR A 256 -9.06 -6.70 15.29
C TYR A 256 -8.26 -6.20 16.51
N TRP A 257 -7.35 -7.03 17.01
CA TRP A 257 -6.46 -6.63 18.11
C TRP A 257 -5.60 -5.42 17.73
N LEU A 258 -5.02 -5.42 16.52
CA LEU A 258 -4.18 -4.32 16.04
C LEU A 258 -4.94 -3.00 16.00
N LEU A 259 -6.14 -2.99 15.43
CA LEU A 259 -6.96 -1.77 15.33
C LEU A 259 -7.30 -1.20 16.72
N ASN A 260 -7.66 -2.05 17.67
CA ASN A 260 -7.88 -1.65 19.06
C ASN A 260 -6.59 -1.14 19.74
N TRP A 261 -5.49 -1.85 19.55
CA TRP A 261 -4.17 -1.42 20.08
C TRP A 261 -3.78 -0.04 19.54
N LEU A 262 -4.01 0.21 18.28
CA LEU A 262 -3.76 1.51 17.66
C LEU A 262 -4.68 2.61 18.22
N GLY A 263 -5.80 2.26 18.82
CA GLY A 263 -6.79 3.21 19.32
C GLY A 263 -7.73 3.73 18.22
N ILE A 264 -7.88 2.96 17.14
CA ILE A 264 -8.87 3.26 16.10
C ILE A 264 -10.27 3.11 16.70
N LYS A 265 -11.09 4.15 16.58
CA LYS A 265 -12.42 4.18 17.21
C LYS A 265 -13.36 3.17 16.52
N ALA A 266 -13.98 2.32 17.32
CA ALA A 266 -15.07 1.50 16.86
C ALA A 266 -16.33 2.37 16.56
N ASN A 267 -17.14 1.91 15.64
CA ASN A 267 -18.47 2.47 15.40
C ASN A 267 -19.31 2.32 16.69
N LYS A 268 -20.12 3.34 16.99
CA LYS A 268 -21.05 3.31 18.13
C LYS A 268 -22.22 2.41 17.85
#